data_5122cdaa8b9c24f7b3615b5cc610c6ea
#
_entry.id   5122cdaa8b9c24f7b3615b5cc610c6ea
#
_cell.length_a   1.000
_cell.length_b   1.000
_cell.length_c   1.000
_cell.angle_alpha   90.00
_cell.angle_beta   90.00
_cell.angle_gamma   90.00
#
_symmetry.space_group_name_H-M   'P 1'
#
loop_
_entity.id
_entity.type
_entity.pdbx_description
1 polymer ?
#
loop_
_entity_poly.entity_id
_entity_poly.type
_entity_poly.pdbx_seq_one_letter_code
_entity_poly.pdbx_strand_id
1 'polypeptide(L)'
;MDSAAPLALAAAAGGSRLLFRQLFDSDTGTYTYLLADVLSGEGVLIDPVFEQHPRDLSLIRELGINLVASLDTHAHADHVTGSWLMHEASGCAIGLAAAARAENVSLPLQHGDLVPFGSRHLEVRATPGHTDGCLSYVLDDHSMAFSGDALLVRGCGRCDFQQGDAHTLYRSITEQILSLPDHCLLYPGHDYTGRTVTSVAEERAFNARLGGQANERDFVGFMQNMKLPHPHRIAQALPANLRSGRPREQHPAAPAWGPVQRSFAGLPELAPSWVAEHHSELTLLDVRSSDEFNGPDGRLPESLLIPLPELELRLAEIPSDRPVVVLCHSGSRSALATQQLQKHGIERVANLRGGLSRWADEGYPLEGVIAT
;
A
#
# COMPACT_ATOMS: atom_id res chain seq x y z
N MET A 1 -18.54 13.80 3.64
CA MET A 1 -18.25 12.36 3.43
C MET A 1 -18.78 12.04 2.06
N ASP A 2 -17.86 11.75 1.13
CA ASP A 2 -18.19 11.56 -0.28
C ASP A 2 -19.04 10.29 -0.45
N SER A 3 -20.27 10.42 -0.95
CA SER A 3 -21.19 9.29 -1.20
C SER A 3 -20.69 8.30 -2.27
N ALA A 4 -19.60 8.63 -2.97
CA ALA A 4 -18.99 7.79 -4.00
C ALA A 4 -18.07 6.68 -3.45
N ALA A 5 -17.52 6.84 -2.24
CA ALA A 5 -16.56 5.89 -1.67
C ALA A 5 -17.14 4.48 -1.41
N PRO A 6 -18.35 4.32 -0.86
CA PRO A 6 -18.95 2.99 -0.65
C PRO A 6 -19.25 2.24 -1.95
N LEU A 7 -19.60 2.97 -3.01
CA LEU A 7 -19.84 2.39 -4.33
C LEU A 7 -18.55 1.92 -5.00
N ALA A 8 -17.45 2.65 -4.81
CA ALA A 8 -16.13 2.27 -5.33
C ALA A 8 -15.63 0.98 -4.67
N LEU A 9 -15.77 0.85 -3.35
CA LEU A 9 -15.36 -0.35 -2.60
C LEU A 9 -16.17 -1.59 -3.02
N ALA A 10 -17.50 -1.47 -3.12
CA ALA A 10 -18.37 -2.57 -3.52
C ALA A 10 -18.09 -3.02 -4.97
N ALA A 11 -17.89 -2.08 -5.89
CA ALA A 11 -17.50 -2.38 -7.27
C ALA A 11 -16.13 -3.04 -7.36
N ALA A 12 -15.15 -2.55 -6.58
CA ALA A 12 -13.79 -3.08 -6.55
C ALA A 12 -13.72 -4.51 -5.98
N ALA A 13 -14.66 -4.90 -5.12
CA ALA A 13 -14.76 -6.25 -4.55
C ALA A 13 -15.44 -7.26 -5.49
N GLY A 14 -15.94 -6.84 -6.67
CA GLY A 14 -16.52 -7.74 -7.67
C GLY A 14 -17.74 -8.54 -7.18
N GLY A 15 -18.54 -7.97 -6.27
CA GLY A 15 -19.71 -8.63 -5.65
C GLY A 15 -19.37 -9.49 -4.42
N SER A 16 -18.11 -9.63 -4.05
CA SER A 16 -17.69 -10.23 -2.76
C SER A 16 -17.99 -9.30 -1.59
N ARG A 17 -18.18 -9.87 -0.39
CA ARG A 17 -18.24 -9.11 0.86
C ARG A 17 -16.85 -8.72 1.39
N LEU A 18 -15.80 -9.34 0.89
CA LEU A 18 -14.43 -9.07 1.22
C LEU A 18 -13.72 -8.44 0.01
N LEU A 19 -13.16 -7.27 0.18
CA LEU A 19 -12.13 -6.75 -0.70
C LEU A 19 -10.79 -7.35 -0.30
N PHE A 20 -10.03 -7.82 -1.29
CA PHE A 20 -8.66 -8.29 -1.12
C PHE A 20 -7.75 -7.65 -2.17
N ARG A 21 -6.59 -7.15 -1.75
CA ARG A 21 -5.53 -6.69 -2.66
C ARG A 21 -4.18 -7.19 -2.16
N GLN A 22 -3.40 -7.71 -3.09
CA GLN A 22 -1.99 -8.03 -2.90
C GLN A 22 -1.15 -6.99 -3.62
N LEU A 23 -0.27 -6.32 -2.88
CA LEU A 23 0.61 -5.27 -3.38
C LEU A 23 2.05 -5.77 -3.27
N PHE A 24 2.89 -5.38 -4.22
CA PHE A 24 4.26 -5.87 -4.30
C PHE A 24 5.26 -4.72 -4.23
N ASP A 25 6.30 -4.92 -3.45
CA ASP A 25 7.50 -4.10 -3.45
C ASP A 25 8.63 -4.85 -4.15
N SER A 26 9.06 -4.36 -5.31
CA SER A 26 10.07 -5.01 -6.14
C SER A 26 11.48 -4.93 -5.57
N ASP A 27 11.76 -3.94 -4.72
CA ASP A 27 13.10 -3.70 -4.16
C ASP A 27 13.45 -4.72 -3.08
N THR A 28 12.46 -5.16 -2.32
CA THR A 28 12.63 -6.13 -1.23
C THR A 28 12.00 -7.48 -1.51
N GLY A 29 11.13 -7.57 -2.52
CA GLY A 29 10.36 -8.79 -2.83
C GLY A 29 9.20 -9.01 -1.86
N THR A 30 8.79 -7.96 -1.13
CA THR A 30 7.76 -8.03 -0.08
C THR A 30 6.37 -7.91 -0.68
N TYR A 31 5.44 -8.70 -0.13
CA TYR A 31 4.00 -8.51 -0.36
C TYR A 31 3.34 -7.80 0.82
N THR A 32 2.60 -6.75 0.50
CA THR A 32 1.67 -6.09 1.42
C THR A 32 0.25 -6.52 1.08
N TYR A 33 -0.60 -6.77 2.08
CA TYR A 33 -1.97 -7.24 1.87
C TYR A 33 -2.98 -6.28 2.48
N LEU A 34 -3.96 -5.86 1.67
CA LEU A 34 -5.10 -5.05 2.12
C LEU A 34 -6.36 -5.90 2.07
N LEU A 35 -7.02 -6.02 3.21
CA LEU A 35 -8.34 -6.62 3.34
C LEU A 35 -9.34 -5.58 3.85
N ALA A 36 -10.56 -5.60 3.34
CA ALA A 36 -11.63 -4.76 3.88
C ALA A 36 -12.99 -5.44 3.80
N ASP A 37 -13.78 -5.26 4.84
CA ASP A 37 -15.20 -5.61 4.84
C ASP A 37 -15.98 -4.57 4.03
N VAL A 38 -16.59 -5.01 2.94
CA VAL A 38 -17.30 -4.13 2.00
C VAL A 38 -18.52 -3.46 2.64
N LEU A 39 -19.14 -4.09 3.66
CA LEU A 39 -20.33 -3.55 4.28
C LEU A 39 -20.03 -2.39 5.24
N SER A 40 -18.98 -2.52 6.04
CA SER A 40 -18.58 -1.48 6.99
C SER A 40 -17.59 -0.47 6.43
N GLY A 41 -16.85 -0.87 5.39
CA GLY A 41 -15.70 -0.12 4.88
C GLY A 41 -14.45 -0.22 5.77
N GLU A 42 -14.49 -0.99 6.85
CA GLU A 42 -13.32 -1.19 7.71
C GLU A 42 -12.34 -2.18 7.09
N GLY A 43 -11.04 -1.89 7.23
CA GLY A 43 -10.01 -2.73 6.66
C GLY A 43 -8.75 -2.81 7.49
N VAL A 44 -7.91 -3.80 7.16
CA VAL A 44 -6.59 -4.04 7.75
C VAL A 44 -5.53 -4.11 6.67
N LEU A 45 -4.33 -3.68 7.00
CA LEU A 45 -3.15 -3.76 6.13
C LEU A 45 -2.12 -4.66 6.80
N ILE A 46 -1.53 -5.60 6.06
CA ILE A 46 -0.52 -6.54 6.57
C ILE A 46 0.80 -6.29 5.85
N ASP A 47 1.90 -6.22 6.59
CA ASP A 47 3.29 -6.03 6.16
C ASP A 47 3.48 -4.82 5.22
N PRO A 48 3.11 -3.60 5.62
CA PRO A 48 3.34 -2.41 4.81
C PRO A 48 4.83 -2.05 4.74
N VAL A 49 5.31 -1.70 3.54
CA VAL A 49 6.69 -1.25 3.33
C VAL A 49 6.76 0.27 3.47
N PHE A 50 7.75 0.78 4.22
CA PHE A 50 7.91 2.22 4.53
C PHE A 50 7.91 3.08 3.27
N GLU A 51 8.69 2.72 2.26
CA GLU A 51 8.80 3.46 1.01
C GLU A 51 7.51 3.42 0.17
N GLN A 52 6.66 2.40 0.39
CA GLN A 52 5.41 2.20 -0.34
C GLN A 52 4.19 2.82 0.36
N HIS A 53 4.34 3.43 1.55
CA HIS A 53 3.20 4.01 2.28
C HIS A 53 2.38 5.03 1.47
N PRO A 54 2.95 5.87 0.57
CA PRO A 54 2.12 6.79 -0.22
C PRO A 54 1.20 6.07 -1.20
N ARG A 55 1.66 4.94 -1.78
CA ARG A 55 0.88 4.07 -2.65
C ARG A 55 -0.29 3.45 -1.87
N ASP A 56 0.03 2.87 -0.72
CA ASP A 56 -0.93 2.13 0.09
C ASP A 56 -2.01 3.06 0.66
N LEU A 57 -1.62 4.23 1.17
CA LEU A 57 -2.56 5.27 1.61
C LEU A 57 -3.44 5.79 0.46
N SER A 58 -2.89 5.90 -0.74
CA SER A 58 -3.66 6.34 -1.90
C SER A 58 -4.73 5.33 -2.26
N LEU A 59 -4.40 4.03 -2.29
CA LEU A 59 -5.35 2.97 -2.54
C LEU A 59 -6.47 2.93 -1.48
N ILE A 60 -6.12 3.01 -0.20
CA ILE A 60 -7.06 3.03 0.92
C ILE A 60 -8.03 4.20 0.78
N ARG A 61 -7.53 5.39 0.44
CA ARG A 61 -8.33 6.59 0.25
C ARG A 61 -9.23 6.50 -1.00
N GLU A 62 -8.71 6.03 -2.13
CA GLU A 62 -9.48 5.89 -3.38
C GLU A 62 -10.64 4.90 -3.22
N LEU A 63 -10.45 3.86 -2.43
CA LEU A 63 -11.47 2.86 -2.12
C LEU A 63 -12.39 3.26 -0.95
N GLY A 64 -12.11 4.36 -0.26
CA GLY A 64 -12.89 4.83 0.88
C GLY A 64 -12.82 3.91 2.09
N ILE A 65 -11.68 3.22 2.29
CA ILE A 65 -11.49 2.27 3.39
C ILE A 65 -11.13 3.02 4.67
N ASN A 66 -11.80 2.70 5.76
CA ASN A 66 -11.42 3.07 7.11
C ASN A 66 -10.41 2.03 7.64
N LEU A 67 -9.13 2.36 7.61
CA LEU A 67 -8.08 1.47 8.10
C LEU A 67 -8.13 1.38 9.62
N VAL A 68 -8.44 0.20 10.19
CA VAL A 68 -8.54 -0.02 11.64
C VAL A 68 -7.25 -0.55 12.24
N ALA A 69 -6.46 -1.31 11.47
CA ALA A 69 -5.18 -1.83 11.93
C ALA A 69 -4.16 -1.95 10.78
N SER A 70 -2.90 -1.66 11.11
CA SER A 70 -1.71 -2.01 10.34
C SER A 70 -0.94 -3.07 11.10
N LEU A 71 -0.76 -4.23 10.50
CA LEU A 71 -0.24 -5.45 11.12
C LEU A 71 1.08 -5.84 10.49
N ASP A 72 2.06 -6.21 11.30
CA ASP A 72 3.27 -6.85 10.81
C ASP A 72 3.27 -8.33 11.21
N THR A 73 3.67 -9.23 10.30
CA THR A 73 3.80 -10.65 10.59
C THR A 73 5.00 -10.91 11.51
N HIS A 74 6.04 -10.09 11.41
CA HIS A 74 7.23 -10.17 12.26
C HIS A 74 8.05 -8.86 12.19
N ALA A 75 9.10 -8.74 12.97
CA ALA A 75 10.07 -7.66 12.84
C ALA A 75 10.99 -7.94 11.64
N HIS A 76 10.69 -7.35 10.48
CA HIS A 76 11.40 -7.58 9.22
C HIS A 76 12.87 -7.16 9.27
N ALA A 77 13.73 -7.87 8.54
CA ALA A 77 15.16 -7.61 8.45
C ALA A 77 15.62 -7.00 7.12
N ASP A 78 14.75 -7.00 6.13
CA ASP A 78 14.99 -6.63 4.73
C ASP A 78 14.44 -5.25 4.35
N HIS A 79 13.36 -4.82 5.01
CA HIS A 79 12.74 -3.50 4.82
C HIS A 79 12.28 -2.88 6.14
N VAL A 80 12.05 -1.58 6.15
CA VAL A 80 11.40 -0.88 7.27
C VAL A 80 9.89 -0.94 7.06
N THR A 81 9.15 -1.28 8.12
CA THR A 81 7.68 -1.28 8.08
C THR A 81 7.11 0.13 7.92
N GLY A 82 6.03 0.25 7.15
CA GLY A 82 5.24 1.46 7.02
C GLY A 82 4.21 1.68 8.14
N SER A 83 4.09 0.77 9.11
CA SER A 83 3.00 0.76 10.10
C SER A 83 2.86 2.07 10.89
N TRP A 84 3.98 2.70 11.27
CA TRP A 84 3.93 4.02 11.93
C TRP A 84 3.33 5.11 11.04
N LEU A 85 3.71 5.15 9.76
CA LEU A 85 3.21 6.15 8.81
C LEU A 85 1.72 5.93 8.50
N MET A 86 1.27 4.67 8.47
CA MET A 86 -0.14 4.33 8.35
C MET A 86 -0.93 4.80 9.57
N HIS A 87 -0.39 4.59 10.78
CA HIS A 87 -0.97 5.10 12.03
C HIS A 87 -1.06 6.64 12.04
N GLU A 88 0.01 7.35 11.72
CA GLU A 88 0.00 8.83 11.66
C GLU A 88 -1.05 9.37 10.70
N ALA A 89 -1.25 8.70 9.56
CA ALA A 89 -2.16 9.16 8.52
C ALA A 89 -3.64 8.80 8.76
N SER A 90 -3.93 7.69 9.44
CA SER A 90 -5.29 7.14 9.58
C SER A 90 -5.76 6.98 11.02
N GLY A 91 -4.88 7.02 12.00
CA GLY A 91 -5.18 6.68 13.39
C GLY A 91 -5.34 5.18 13.67
N CYS A 92 -5.03 4.30 12.70
CA CYS A 92 -5.17 2.86 12.85
C CYS A 92 -4.29 2.29 13.98
N ALA A 93 -4.68 1.16 14.56
CA ALA A 93 -3.82 0.45 15.51
C ALA A 93 -2.58 -0.13 14.81
N ILE A 94 -1.47 -0.25 15.54
CA ILE A 94 -0.26 -0.95 15.09
C ILE A 94 -0.19 -2.30 15.80
N GLY A 95 -0.27 -3.39 15.04
CA GLY A 95 -0.25 -4.76 15.54
C GLY A 95 1.04 -5.48 15.19
N LEU A 96 1.68 -6.06 16.21
CA LEU A 96 2.85 -6.92 16.11
C LEU A 96 2.84 -7.91 17.28
N ALA A 97 3.56 -9.02 17.16
CA ALA A 97 3.69 -9.98 18.24
C ALA A 97 4.18 -9.31 19.55
N ALA A 98 3.50 -9.59 20.65
CA ALA A 98 3.94 -9.14 21.98
C ALA A 98 5.34 -9.64 22.32
N ALA A 99 5.75 -10.80 21.79
CA ALA A 99 7.08 -11.38 21.95
C ALA A 99 8.18 -10.52 21.31
N ALA A 100 7.90 -9.77 20.25
CA ALA A 100 8.87 -8.90 19.60
C ALA A 100 9.33 -7.71 20.46
N ARG A 101 8.57 -7.36 21.52
CA ARG A 101 8.86 -6.25 22.45
C ARG A 101 9.18 -4.92 21.76
N ALA A 102 8.52 -4.67 20.65
CA ALA A 102 8.71 -3.44 19.88
C ALA A 102 7.99 -2.25 20.54
N GLU A 103 8.56 -1.08 20.35
CA GLU A 103 7.95 0.19 20.80
C GLU A 103 6.82 0.63 19.84
N ASN A 104 5.91 1.49 20.32
CA ASN A 104 4.80 2.08 19.60
C ASN A 104 3.75 1.06 19.08
N VAL A 105 3.77 -0.16 19.54
CA VAL A 105 2.74 -1.17 19.26
C VAL A 105 1.55 -0.89 20.14
N SER A 106 0.42 -0.51 19.55
CA SER A 106 -0.85 -0.27 20.28
C SER A 106 -1.69 -1.54 20.40
N LEU A 107 -1.39 -2.57 19.60
CA LEU A 107 -2.08 -3.86 19.59
C LEU A 107 -1.04 -5.00 19.71
N PRO A 108 -0.53 -5.28 20.92
CA PRO A 108 0.41 -6.39 21.14
C PRO A 108 -0.33 -7.72 21.01
N LEU A 109 -0.02 -8.49 19.97
CA LEU A 109 -0.75 -9.68 19.55
C LEU A 109 -0.13 -10.97 20.11
N GLN A 110 -1.00 -11.94 20.42
CA GLN A 110 -0.67 -13.28 20.88
C GLN A 110 -1.46 -14.34 20.09
N HIS A 111 -1.04 -15.59 20.22
CA HIS A 111 -1.75 -16.72 19.63
C HIS A 111 -3.21 -16.79 20.13
N GLY A 112 -4.14 -16.90 19.20
CA GLY A 112 -5.58 -16.97 19.45
C GLY A 112 -6.30 -15.62 19.53
N ASP A 113 -5.58 -14.51 19.49
CA ASP A 113 -6.21 -13.20 19.42
C ASP A 113 -6.98 -13.04 18.10
N LEU A 114 -8.01 -12.18 18.13
CA LEU A 114 -8.80 -11.83 16.95
C LEU A 114 -8.61 -10.35 16.63
N VAL A 115 -8.31 -10.03 15.38
CA VAL A 115 -8.25 -8.65 14.88
C VAL A 115 -9.50 -8.38 14.05
N PRO A 116 -10.49 -7.67 14.59
CA PRO A 116 -11.73 -7.39 13.88
C PRO A 116 -11.57 -6.26 12.85
N PHE A 117 -12.32 -6.38 11.74
CA PHE A 117 -12.54 -5.33 10.76
C PHE A 117 -13.96 -5.48 10.16
N GLY A 118 -14.87 -4.70 10.64
CA GLY A 118 -16.30 -4.80 10.31
C GLY A 118 -16.94 -6.11 10.82
N SER A 119 -17.55 -6.85 9.91
CA SER A 119 -18.14 -8.16 10.20
C SER A 119 -17.14 -9.32 10.11
N ARG A 120 -15.89 -9.04 9.76
CA ARG A 120 -14.82 -10.02 9.55
C ARG A 120 -13.76 -9.90 10.64
N HIS A 121 -12.90 -10.91 10.75
CA HIS A 121 -11.72 -10.86 11.61
C HIS A 121 -10.58 -11.73 11.08
N LEU A 122 -9.38 -11.42 11.54
CA LEU A 122 -8.20 -12.27 11.39
C LEU A 122 -7.93 -12.97 12.72
N GLU A 123 -7.80 -14.31 12.71
CA GLU A 123 -7.28 -15.10 13.81
C GLU A 123 -5.75 -15.03 13.79
N VAL A 124 -5.14 -14.70 14.91
CA VAL A 124 -3.70 -14.63 15.07
C VAL A 124 -3.16 -15.99 15.46
N ARG A 125 -2.24 -16.54 14.69
CA ARG A 125 -1.51 -17.76 15.01
C ARG A 125 -0.03 -17.46 15.23
N ALA A 126 0.50 -17.74 16.41
CA ALA A 126 1.94 -17.66 16.64
C ALA A 126 2.66 -18.73 15.81
N THR A 127 3.58 -18.31 14.98
CA THR A 127 4.36 -19.17 14.07
C THR A 127 5.87 -18.89 14.20
N PRO A 128 6.43 -18.93 15.43
CA PRO A 128 7.84 -18.65 15.66
C PRO A 128 8.74 -19.65 14.95
N GLY A 129 10.01 -19.25 14.77
CA GLY A 129 11.07 -20.10 14.21
C GLY A 129 11.84 -19.45 13.07
N HIS A 130 11.23 -18.63 12.21
CA HIS A 130 11.97 -17.67 11.39
C HIS A 130 12.50 -16.53 12.27
N THR A 131 11.64 -15.94 13.08
CA THR A 131 11.97 -15.15 14.28
C THR A 131 11.17 -15.68 15.46
N ASP A 132 11.50 -15.25 16.68
CA ASP A 132 10.72 -15.61 17.89
C ASP A 132 9.35 -14.93 17.96
N GLY A 133 9.16 -13.83 17.21
CA GLY A 133 7.94 -13.03 17.16
C GLY A 133 7.10 -13.21 15.89
N CYS A 134 7.28 -14.29 15.12
CA CYS A 134 6.48 -14.51 13.93
C CYS A 134 5.02 -14.83 14.25
N LEU A 135 4.13 -14.19 13.50
CA LEU A 135 2.69 -14.42 13.47
C LEU A 135 2.24 -14.77 12.05
N SER A 136 1.21 -15.61 11.97
CA SER A 136 0.42 -15.78 10.75
C SER A 136 -1.01 -15.32 11.04
N TYR A 137 -1.64 -14.69 10.07
CA TYR A 137 -3.00 -14.19 10.18
C TYR A 137 -3.93 -15.05 9.32
N VAL A 138 -4.97 -15.59 9.92
CA VAL A 138 -5.93 -16.49 9.24
C VAL A 138 -7.29 -15.81 9.17
N LEU A 139 -7.88 -15.73 7.99
CA LEU A 139 -9.21 -15.17 7.81
C LEU A 139 -10.27 -16.06 8.47
N ASP A 140 -11.28 -15.47 9.05
CA ASP A 140 -12.35 -16.10 9.86
C ASP A 140 -13.03 -17.33 9.23
N ASP A 141 -13.10 -17.37 7.88
CA ASP A 141 -13.68 -18.50 7.14
C ASP A 141 -12.62 -19.54 6.68
N HIS A 142 -11.37 -19.36 7.08
CA HIS A 142 -10.22 -20.18 6.71
C HIS A 142 -10.00 -20.28 5.18
N SER A 143 -10.51 -19.35 4.40
CA SER A 143 -10.24 -19.30 2.95
C SER A 143 -8.87 -18.77 2.61
N MET A 144 -8.27 -17.96 3.50
CA MET A 144 -6.98 -17.30 3.30
C MET A 144 -6.16 -17.29 4.59
N ALA A 145 -4.85 -17.42 4.45
CA ALA A 145 -3.89 -17.20 5.54
C ALA A 145 -2.65 -16.46 5.03
N PHE A 146 -2.16 -15.54 5.83
CA PHE A 146 -0.99 -14.69 5.58
C PHE A 146 0.14 -15.19 6.46
N SER A 147 1.05 -15.95 5.86
CA SER A 147 2.04 -16.74 6.60
C SER A 147 3.32 -16.00 6.96
N GLY A 148 3.46 -14.72 6.52
CA GLY A 148 4.73 -14.03 6.62
C GLY A 148 5.87 -14.86 6.05
N ASP A 149 6.98 -14.89 6.74
CA ASP A 149 8.15 -15.69 6.36
C ASP A 149 8.21 -17.07 7.05
N ALA A 150 7.19 -17.43 7.83
CA ALA A 150 7.13 -18.80 8.36
C ALA A 150 7.03 -19.81 7.20
N LEU A 151 6.13 -19.57 6.22
CA LEU A 151 5.98 -20.42 5.04
C LEU A 151 5.92 -19.57 3.78
N LEU A 152 6.78 -19.87 2.82
CA LEU A 152 6.83 -19.27 1.48
C LEU A 152 6.33 -20.26 0.43
N VAL A 153 6.04 -19.79 -0.79
CA VAL A 153 5.63 -20.70 -1.89
C VAL A 153 6.78 -21.66 -2.21
N ARG A 154 6.56 -22.95 -1.96
CA ARG A 154 7.55 -24.04 -2.13
C ARG A 154 8.80 -23.89 -1.26
N GLY A 155 8.69 -23.16 -0.15
CA GLY A 155 9.80 -22.91 0.75
C GLY A 155 9.35 -22.45 2.13
N CYS A 156 10.29 -21.91 2.89
CA CYS A 156 10.04 -21.24 4.16
C CYS A 156 11.11 -20.16 4.39
N GLY A 157 10.91 -19.27 5.34
CA GLY A 157 11.94 -18.34 5.78
C GLY A 157 13.15 -19.06 6.36
N ARG A 158 14.26 -18.37 6.45
CA ARG A 158 15.48 -18.84 7.17
C ARG A 158 15.26 -18.74 8.68
N CYS A 159 16.10 -19.46 9.44
CA CYS A 159 16.00 -19.49 10.92
C CYS A 159 17.36 -19.36 11.62
N ASP A 160 18.36 -18.80 10.96
CA ASP A 160 19.74 -18.71 11.43
C ASP A 160 20.12 -17.35 12.03
N PHE A 161 19.13 -16.46 12.24
CA PHE A 161 19.26 -15.18 12.93
C PHE A 161 17.95 -14.76 13.64
N GLN A 162 17.92 -13.64 14.36
CA GLN A 162 16.77 -13.10 15.08
C GLN A 162 16.04 -14.13 15.98
N GLN A 163 16.81 -14.89 16.76
CA GLN A 163 16.32 -15.96 17.64
C GLN A 163 15.56 -17.07 16.86
N GLY A 164 15.87 -17.24 15.58
CA GLY A 164 15.31 -18.30 14.76
C GLY A 164 15.71 -19.69 15.22
N ASP A 165 14.82 -20.66 15.01
CA ASP A 165 15.04 -22.06 15.38
C ASP A 165 14.32 -23.00 14.41
N ALA A 166 15.05 -23.95 13.82
CA ALA A 166 14.51 -24.83 12.80
C ALA A 166 13.47 -25.82 13.34
N HIS A 167 13.63 -26.34 14.55
CA HIS A 167 12.66 -27.23 15.17
C HIS A 167 11.34 -26.51 15.44
N THR A 168 11.44 -25.32 16.00
CA THR A 168 10.28 -24.46 16.26
C THR A 168 9.58 -24.08 14.98
N LEU A 169 10.32 -23.71 13.92
CA LEU A 169 9.75 -23.38 12.62
C LEU A 169 8.99 -24.56 11.99
N TYR A 170 9.56 -25.76 12.05
CA TYR A 170 8.89 -26.96 11.55
C TYR A 170 7.54 -27.19 12.24
N ARG A 171 7.50 -27.11 13.57
CA ARG A 171 6.28 -27.28 14.36
C ARG A 171 5.27 -26.17 14.05
N SER A 172 5.72 -24.93 14.02
CA SER A 172 4.85 -23.80 13.67
C SER A 172 4.18 -23.98 12.31
N ILE A 173 4.92 -24.38 11.31
CA ILE A 173 4.36 -24.60 9.97
C ILE A 173 3.39 -25.79 9.98
N THR A 174 3.79 -26.92 10.54
CA THR A 174 2.98 -28.16 10.49
C THR A 174 1.72 -28.08 11.34
N GLU A 175 1.80 -27.47 12.53
CA GLU A 175 0.71 -27.42 13.51
C GLU A 175 -0.20 -26.21 13.32
N GLN A 176 0.33 -25.06 12.84
CA GLN A 176 -0.46 -23.83 12.76
C GLN A 176 -0.88 -23.48 11.33
N ILE A 177 -0.08 -23.77 10.31
CA ILE A 177 -0.37 -23.40 8.94
C ILE A 177 -0.91 -24.60 8.15
N LEU A 178 -0.15 -25.70 8.10
CA LEU A 178 -0.56 -26.89 7.37
C LEU A 178 -1.70 -27.70 8.07
N SER A 179 -2.13 -27.32 9.25
CA SER A 179 -3.35 -27.82 9.90
C SER A 179 -4.64 -27.18 9.36
N LEU A 180 -4.52 -26.09 8.61
CA LEU A 180 -5.67 -25.45 7.94
C LEU A 180 -6.26 -26.35 6.85
N PRO A 181 -7.51 -26.10 6.41
CA PRO A 181 -8.13 -26.85 5.33
C PRO A 181 -7.31 -26.83 4.03
N ASP A 182 -7.36 -27.90 3.28
CA ASP A 182 -6.59 -28.07 2.01
C ASP A 182 -6.80 -26.93 1.01
N HIS A 183 -8.00 -26.37 0.96
CA HIS A 183 -8.39 -25.28 0.06
C HIS A 183 -7.96 -23.88 0.55
N CYS A 184 -7.45 -23.77 1.78
CA CYS A 184 -6.99 -22.49 2.31
C CYS A 184 -5.82 -21.97 1.45
N LEU A 185 -5.98 -20.77 0.91
CA LEU A 185 -4.95 -20.09 0.13
C LEU A 185 -3.93 -19.45 1.09
N LEU A 186 -2.67 -19.68 0.79
CA LEU A 186 -1.54 -19.20 1.58
C LEU A 186 -0.82 -18.06 0.85
N TYR A 187 -0.71 -16.94 1.51
CA TYR A 187 -0.09 -15.71 1.03
C TYR A 187 1.20 -15.43 1.83
N PRO A 188 2.39 -15.53 1.22
CA PRO A 188 3.68 -15.38 1.90
C PRO A 188 4.04 -13.90 2.15
N GLY A 189 5.00 -13.64 3.04
CA GLY A 189 5.60 -12.30 3.21
C GLY A 189 6.46 -11.90 2.00
N HIS A 190 7.17 -12.87 1.41
CA HIS A 190 8.11 -12.60 0.32
C HIS A 190 8.00 -13.61 -0.83
N ASP A 191 8.31 -13.15 -2.04
CA ASP A 191 8.72 -13.99 -3.16
C ASP A 191 9.61 -13.20 -4.12
N TYR A 192 10.71 -13.83 -4.57
CA TYR A 192 11.70 -13.23 -5.45
C TYR A 192 11.56 -13.68 -6.90
N THR A 193 10.54 -14.47 -7.21
CA THR A 193 10.33 -15.12 -8.52
C THR A 193 8.96 -14.86 -9.13
N GLY A 194 8.12 -14.06 -8.45
CA GLY A 194 6.79 -13.66 -8.93
C GLY A 194 5.66 -14.65 -8.60
N ARG A 195 5.89 -15.58 -7.65
CA ARG A 195 4.83 -16.46 -7.14
C ARG A 195 4.03 -15.75 -6.08
N THR A 196 2.74 -15.63 -6.27
CA THR A 196 1.88 -14.74 -5.48
C THR A 196 1.05 -15.46 -4.42
N VAL A 197 0.78 -16.75 -4.62
CA VAL A 197 -0.13 -17.54 -3.79
C VAL A 197 0.13 -19.02 -3.95
N THR A 198 -0.17 -19.79 -2.92
CA THR A 198 -0.20 -21.26 -2.93
C THR A 198 -1.39 -21.75 -2.11
N SER A 199 -1.52 -23.04 -1.85
CA SER A 199 -2.54 -23.60 -0.96
C SER A 199 -1.94 -24.57 0.05
N VAL A 200 -2.68 -24.86 1.11
CA VAL A 200 -2.27 -25.87 2.10
C VAL A 200 -2.05 -27.22 1.43
N ALA A 201 -2.95 -27.62 0.53
CA ALA A 201 -2.82 -28.89 -0.22
C ALA A 201 -1.53 -28.93 -1.06
N GLU A 202 -1.22 -27.84 -1.76
CA GLU A 202 -0.02 -27.75 -2.58
C GLU A 202 1.26 -27.78 -1.75
N GLU A 203 1.31 -27.05 -0.63
CA GLU A 203 2.52 -27.03 0.21
C GLU A 203 2.73 -28.38 0.92
N ARG A 204 1.65 -29.06 1.36
CA ARG A 204 1.77 -30.43 1.87
C ARG A 204 2.30 -31.42 0.84
N ALA A 205 1.92 -31.26 -0.42
CA ALA A 205 2.31 -32.18 -1.48
C ALA A 205 3.70 -31.86 -2.07
N PHE A 206 4.00 -30.57 -2.28
CA PHE A 206 5.07 -30.13 -3.18
C PHE A 206 6.08 -29.18 -2.57
N ASN A 207 5.97 -28.79 -1.29
CA ASN A 207 7.00 -27.97 -0.66
C ASN A 207 8.31 -28.76 -0.59
N ALA A 208 9.39 -28.21 -1.15
CA ALA A 208 10.65 -28.91 -1.27
C ALA A 208 11.33 -29.20 0.09
N ARG A 209 10.89 -28.55 1.17
CA ARG A 209 11.48 -28.69 2.52
C ARG A 209 10.57 -29.45 3.49
N LEU A 210 9.26 -29.38 3.27
CA LEU A 210 8.23 -29.81 4.22
C LEU A 210 7.20 -30.76 3.63
N GLY A 211 7.14 -30.85 2.29
CA GLY A 211 6.12 -31.61 1.59
C GLY A 211 6.42 -33.11 1.45
N GLY A 212 5.40 -33.86 1.04
CA GLY A 212 5.51 -35.29 0.77
C GLY A 212 5.83 -36.11 2.01
N GLN A 213 6.99 -36.76 2.02
CA GLN A 213 7.48 -37.65 3.09
C GLN A 213 8.48 -36.95 4.04
N ALA A 214 8.75 -35.64 3.86
CA ALA A 214 9.71 -34.92 4.66
C ALA A 214 9.28 -34.89 6.15
N ASN A 215 10.22 -35.17 7.03
CA ASN A 215 10.01 -35.13 8.47
C ASN A 215 10.85 -34.03 9.14
N GLU A 216 10.64 -33.81 10.43
CA GLU A 216 11.36 -32.77 11.19
C GLU A 216 12.87 -32.88 11.07
N ARG A 217 13.44 -34.11 11.09
CA ARG A 217 14.89 -34.32 11.00
C ARG A 217 15.44 -33.90 9.64
N ASP A 218 14.72 -34.22 8.57
CA ASP A 218 15.10 -33.84 7.19
C ASP A 218 15.06 -32.31 7.06
N PHE A 219 14.00 -31.69 7.57
CA PHE A 219 13.86 -30.24 7.58
C PHE A 219 14.96 -29.53 8.34
N VAL A 220 15.20 -29.93 9.59
CA VAL A 220 16.26 -29.34 10.43
C VAL A 220 17.63 -29.52 9.79
N GLY A 221 17.91 -30.72 9.26
CA GLY A 221 19.17 -30.98 8.56
C GLY A 221 19.36 -30.08 7.32
N PHE A 222 18.28 -29.82 6.57
CA PHE A 222 18.31 -28.87 5.46
C PHE A 222 18.58 -27.44 5.94
N MET A 223 17.84 -26.96 6.95
CA MET A 223 17.94 -25.59 7.45
C MET A 223 19.31 -25.28 8.04
N GLN A 224 19.93 -26.21 8.77
CA GLN A 224 21.28 -26.08 9.34
C GLN A 224 22.39 -25.98 8.27
N ASN A 225 22.15 -26.49 7.07
CA ASN A 225 23.10 -26.45 5.96
C ASN A 225 22.83 -25.31 4.96
N MET A 226 21.79 -24.53 5.18
CA MET A 226 21.44 -23.37 4.33
C MET A 226 22.39 -22.20 4.62
N LYS A 227 23.31 -21.94 3.68
CA LYS A 227 24.28 -20.85 3.76
C LYS A 227 23.80 -19.68 2.90
N LEU A 228 22.99 -18.81 3.45
CA LEU A 228 22.54 -17.59 2.76
C LEU A 228 23.29 -16.36 3.30
N PRO A 229 23.62 -15.36 2.46
CA PRO A 229 24.11 -14.08 2.95
C PRO A 229 23.06 -13.41 3.84
N HIS A 230 23.50 -12.63 4.83
CA HIS A 230 22.56 -11.84 5.64
C HIS A 230 21.83 -10.79 4.77
N PRO A 231 20.57 -10.44 5.11
CA PRO A 231 19.88 -9.36 4.44
C PRO A 231 20.69 -8.05 4.50
N HIS A 232 20.89 -7.40 3.36
CA HIS A 232 21.75 -6.21 3.27
C HIS A 232 21.30 -5.05 4.16
N ARG A 233 19.98 -4.96 4.43
CA ARG A 233 19.38 -3.88 5.23
C ARG A 233 19.17 -4.20 6.71
N ILE A 234 19.57 -5.37 7.21
CA ILE A 234 19.27 -5.82 8.58
C ILE A 234 19.72 -4.81 9.65
N ALA A 235 20.88 -4.21 9.47
CA ALA A 235 21.42 -3.24 10.44
C ALA A 235 20.58 -1.94 10.53
N GLN A 236 19.82 -1.62 9.48
CA GLN A 236 18.93 -0.47 9.42
C GLN A 236 17.49 -0.86 9.75
N ALA A 237 16.98 -1.93 9.13
CA ALA A 237 15.58 -2.33 9.19
C ALA A 237 15.19 -2.81 10.58
N LEU A 238 15.95 -3.75 11.18
CA LEU A 238 15.57 -4.35 12.45
C LEU A 238 15.45 -3.33 13.60
N PRO A 239 16.40 -2.40 13.82
CA PRO A 239 16.24 -1.36 14.85
C PRO A 239 15.12 -0.37 14.56
N ALA A 240 14.74 -0.15 13.28
CA ALA A 240 13.60 0.68 12.92
C ALA A 240 12.28 -0.06 13.19
N ASN A 241 12.20 -1.35 12.87
CA ASN A 241 11.00 -2.18 13.04
C ASN A 241 10.71 -2.46 14.53
N LEU A 242 11.74 -2.55 15.38
CA LEU A 242 11.55 -2.56 16.82
C LEU A 242 10.99 -1.24 17.40
N ARG A 243 10.77 -0.22 16.57
CA ARG A 243 10.04 1.00 16.86
C ARG A 243 8.85 1.20 15.91
N SER A 244 8.35 0.12 15.33
CA SER A 244 7.23 0.11 14.39
C SER A 244 7.43 1.00 13.14
N GLY A 245 8.68 1.15 12.70
CA GLY A 245 9.03 2.02 11.57
C GLY A 245 9.02 3.53 11.87
N ARG A 246 8.89 3.92 13.15
CA ARG A 246 8.89 5.34 13.53
C ARG A 246 10.24 6.00 13.20
N PRO A 247 10.28 7.08 12.39
CA PRO A 247 11.50 7.82 12.11
C PRO A 247 12.18 8.34 13.39
N ARG A 248 13.50 8.32 13.45
CA ARG A 248 14.28 8.85 14.60
C ARG A 248 14.21 10.36 14.71
N GLU A 249 14.16 11.02 13.56
CA GLU A 249 14.01 12.47 13.45
C GLU A 249 12.81 12.71 12.53
N GLN A 250 11.95 13.65 12.91
CA GLN A 250 11.07 14.26 11.94
C GLN A 250 11.99 15.08 11.03
N HIS A 251 12.43 14.52 9.91
CA HIS A 251 12.92 15.36 8.84
C HIS A 251 11.73 16.27 8.48
N PRO A 252 11.86 17.59 8.62
CA PRO A 252 10.83 18.46 8.10
C PRO A 252 10.69 18.05 6.63
N ALA A 253 9.51 17.54 6.27
CA ALA A 253 9.19 17.32 4.88
C ALA A 253 9.59 18.60 4.15
N ALA A 254 10.29 18.50 3.02
CA ALA A 254 10.57 19.68 2.18
C ALA A 254 9.26 20.46 2.08
N PRO A 255 9.26 21.79 2.31
CA PRO A 255 8.04 22.56 2.41
C PRO A 255 7.18 22.23 1.20
N ALA A 256 6.09 21.51 1.47
CA ALA A 256 5.18 21.12 0.42
C ALA A 256 4.57 22.41 -0.12
N TRP A 257 4.71 22.64 -1.42
CA TRP A 257 4.15 23.82 -2.11
C TRP A 257 2.61 23.81 -2.13
N GLY A 258 2.01 22.71 -1.64
CA GLY A 258 0.58 22.49 -1.50
C GLY A 258 0.27 21.13 -0.85
N PRO A 259 -0.99 20.83 -0.53
CA PRO A 259 -1.42 19.53 0.01
C PRO A 259 -1.52 18.49 -1.10
N VAL A 260 -0.42 18.31 -1.83
CA VAL A 260 -0.34 17.37 -2.95
C VAL A 260 -0.56 15.96 -2.45
N GLN A 261 -1.56 15.30 -3.00
CA GLN A 261 -1.83 13.90 -2.75
C GLN A 261 -1.43 13.08 -3.98
N ARG A 262 -0.82 11.94 -3.79
CA ARG A 262 -0.57 11.03 -4.90
C ARG A 262 -1.76 10.08 -5.09
N SER A 263 -2.17 9.83 -6.33
CA SER A 263 -3.08 8.73 -6.65
C SER A 263 -2.37 7.38 -6.49
N PHE A 264 -3.12 6.28 -6.51
CA PHE A 264 -2.53 4.92 -6.51
C PHE A 264 -1.58 4.70 -7.71
N ALA A 265 -1.87 5.34 -8.83
CA ALA A 265 -0.98 5.35 -10.00
C ALA A 265 0.28 6.24 -9.84
N GLY A 266 0.48 6.85 -8.68
CA GLY A 266 1.64 7.72 -8.39
C GLY A 266 1.51 9.16 -8.89
N LEU A 267 0.37 9.54 -9.48
CA LEU A 267 0.13 10.88 -10.03
C LEU A 267 -0.06 11.90 -8.90
N PRO A 268 0.71 13.01 -8.85
CA PRO A 268 0.45 14.08 -7.90
C PRO A 268 -0.82 14.84 -8.29
N GLU A 269 -1.71 15.05 -7.33
CA GLU A 269 -3.00 15.71 -7.52
C GLU A 269 -3.29 16.75 -6.44
N LEU A 270 -4.05 17.77 -6.80
CA LEU A 270 -4.60 18.76 -5.88
C LEU A 270 -6.13 18.79 -5.97
N ALA A 271 -6.78 19.01 -4.84
CA ALA A 271 -8.22 19.18 -4.79
C ALA A 271 -8.65 20.54 -5.37
N PRO A 272 -9.81 20.62 -6.08
CA PRO A 272 -10.34 21.88 -6.60
C PRO A 272 -10.48 22.97 -5.52
N SER A 273 -10.93 22.62 -4.31
CA SER A 273 -11.08 23.55 -3.18
C SER A 273 -9.80 24.30 -2.86
N TRP A 274 -8.69 23.57 -2.72
CA TRP A 274 -7.41 24.20 -2.41
C TRP A 274 -6.89 25.05 -3.57
N VAL A 275 -7.03 24.58 -4.81
CA VAL A 275 -6.61 25.35 -6.00
C VAL A 275 -7.43 26.64 -6.13
N ALA A 276 -8.73 26.62 -5.80
CA ALA A 276 -9.58 27.81 -5.83
C ALA A 276 -9.11 28.88 -4.83
N GLU A 277 -8.66 28.48 -3.65
CA GLU A 277 -8.14 29.39 -2.61
C GLU A 277 -6.76 29.96 -2.92
N HIS A 278 -5.93 29.26 -3.72
CA HIS A 278 -4.52 29.59 -3.94
C HIS A 278 -4.19 29.87 -5.43
N HIS A 279 -5.19 30.04 -6.30
CA HIS A 279 -4.99 30.14 -7.74
C HIS A 279 -3.99 31.24 -8.16
N SER A 280 -3.94 32.36 -7.43
CA SER A 280 -3.00 33.47 -7.72
C SER A 280 -1.53 33.15 -7.47
N GLU A 281 -1.23 32.07 -6.71
CA GLU A 281 0.11 31.59 -6.39
C GLU A 281 0.56 30.50 -7.36
N LEU A 282 -0.30 30.06 -8.27
CA LEU A 282 -0.12 28.92 -9.14
C LEU A 282 -0.07 29.33 -10.62
N THR A 283 0.58 28.53 -11.42
CA THR A 283 0.41 28.53 -12.87
C THR A 283 -0.65 27.48 -13.22
N LEU A 284 -1.82 27.93 -13.68
CA LEU A 284 -2.89 27.06 -14.14
C LEU A 284 -2.66 26.73 -15.62
N LEU A 285 -2.41 25.48 -15.95
CA LEU A 285 -2.11 25.02 -17.31
C LEU A 285 -3.26 24.20 -17.86
N ASP A 286 -4.03 24.76 -18.78
CA ASP A 286 -5.11 24.06 -19.49
C ASP A 286 -4.54 23.34 -20.73
N VAL A 287 -4.72 22.02 -20.78
CA VAL A 287 -4.21 21.19 -21.89
C VAL A 287 -5.32 20.72 -22.85
N ARG A 288 -6.49 21.35 -22.79
CA ARG A 288 -7.58 21.14 -23.74
C ARG A 288 -7.24 21.75 -25.11
N SER A 289 -8.07 21.45 -26.11
CA SER A 289 -7.98 22.13 -27.38
C SER A 289 -8.41 23.61 -27.28
N SER A 290 -8.01 24.43 -28.25
CA SER A 290 -8.43 25.84 -28.32
C SER A 290 -9.96 25.98 -28.43
N ASP A 291 -10.61 25.05 -29.11
CA ASP A 291 -12.08 25.06 -29.25
C ASP A 291 -12.79 24.74 -27.94
N GLU A 292 -12.26 23.80 -27.15
CA GLU A 292 -12.78 23.51 -25.80
C GLU A 292 -12.54 24.66 -24.84
N PHE A 293 -11.36 25.27 -24.90
CA PHE A 293 -10.97 26.40 -24.03
C PHE A 293 -11.85 27.64 -24.24
N ASN A 294 -12.26 27.90 -25.50
CA ASN A 294 -13.14 29.00 -25.86
C ASN A 294 -14.61 28.58 -25.99
N GLY A 295 -14.91 27.31 -25.68
CA GLY A 295 -16.24 26.72 -25.80
C GLY A 295 -17.16 27.00 -24.61
N PRO A 296 -18.36 26.43 -24.63
CA PRO A 296 -19.42 26.71 -23.64
C PRO A 296 -19.13 26.22 -22.24
N ASP A 297 -18.22 25.24 -22.07
CA ASP A 297 -17.84 24.70 -20.76
C ASP A 297 -16.98 25.66 -19.94
N GLY A 298 -16.57 26.78 -20.54
CA GLY A 298 -15.77 27.79 -19.88
C GLY A 298 -14.32 27.36 -19.61
N ARG A 299 -13.62 28.19 -18.85
CA ARG A 299 -12.21 27.98 -18.46
C ARG A 299 -11.93 28.56 -17.08
N LEU A 300 -10.83 28.15 -16.47
CA LEU A 300 -10.33 28.82 -15.27
C LEU A 300 -9.77 30.20 -15.62
N PRO A 301 -10.06 31.23 -14.82
CA PRO A 301 -9.45 32.55 -14.99
C PRO A 301 -7.93 32.45 -15.03
N GLU A 302 -7.28 33.27 -15.87
CA GLU A 302 -5.81 33.38 -15.95
C GLU A 302 -5.08 32.07 -16.33
N SER A 303 -5.80 31.05 -16.80
CA SER A 303 -5.13 29.81 -17.23
C SER A 303 -4.36 29.97 -18.53
N LEU A 304 -3.15 29.41 -18.57
CA LEU A 304 -2.32 29.30 -19.78
C LEU A 304 -2.83 28.12 -20.61
N LEU A 305 -3.16 28.37 -21.87
CA LEU A 305 -3.54 27.32 -22.80
C LEU A 305 -2.33 26.77 -23.56
N ILE A 306 -2.03 25.52 -23.35
CA ILE A 306 -1.09 24.74 -24.18
C ILE A 306 -1.74 23.38 -24.45
N PRO A 307 -2.36 23.18 -25.64
CA PRO A 307 -2.97 21.89 -25.97
C PRO A 307 -1.99 20.73 -25.80
N LEU A 308 -2.46 19.60 -25.25
CA LEU A 308 -1.63 18.44 -24.94
C LEU A 308 -0.70 18.01 -26.10
N PRO A 309 -1.13 17.99 -27.38
CA PRO A 309 -0.24 17.65 -28.49
C PRO A 309 0.93 18.64 -28.73
N GLU A 310 0.80 19.88 -28.23
CA GLU A 310 1.79 20.94 -28.41
C GLU A 310 2.70 21.07 -27.16
N LEU A 311 2.39 20.37 -26.05
CA LEU A 311 3.02 20.59 -24.75
C LEU A 311 4.54 20.47 -24.79
N GLU A 312 5.07 19.42 -25.40
CA GLU A 312 6.53 19.19 -25.46
C GLU A 312 7.28 20.27 -26.27
N LEU A 313 6.62 20.85 -27.27
CA LEU A 313 7.22 21.91 -28.10
C LEU A 313 7.17 23.28 -27.42
N ARG A 314 6.28 23.46 -26.45
CA ARG A 314 5.98 24.75 -25.81
C ARG A 314 6.34 24.80 -24.33
N LEU A 315 7.15 23.87 -23.83
CA LEU A 315 7.58 23.81 -22.42
C LEU A 315 8.19 25.12 -21.93
N ALA A 316 8.90 25.86 -22.80
CA ALA A 316 9.55 27.13 -22.46
C ALA A 316 8.54 28.27 -22.15
N GLU A 317 7.28 28.10 -22.48
CA GLU A 317 6.22 29.07 -22.17
C GLU A 317 5.68 28.92 -20.74
N ILE A 318 5.97 27.80 -20.07
CA ILE A 318 5.50 27.52 -18.71
C ILE A 318 6.39 28.26 -17.71
N PRO A 319 5.82 29.17 -16.88
CA PRO A 319 6.59 29.87 -15.86
C PRO A 319 7.25 28.88 -14.88
N SER A 320 8.54 29.10 -14.56
CA SER A 320 9.30 28.23 -13.65
C SER A 320 9.29 28.71 -12.18
N ASP A 321 8.83 29.92 -11.93
CA ASP A 321 8.83 30.57 -10.61
C ASP A 321 7.69 30.08 -9.71
N ARG A 322 6.61 29.57 -10.27
CA ARG A 322 5.42 29.10 -9.57
C ARG A 322 5.16 27.60 -9.76
N PRO A 323 4.48 26.94 -8.80
CA PRO A 323 4.00 25.59 -9.01
C PRO A 323 2.96 25.53 -10.13
N VAL A 324 2.94 24.41 -10.86
CA VAL A 324 2.05 24.22 -12.00
C VAL A 324 0.90 23.28 -11.63
N VAL A 325 -0.32 23.72 -11.86
CA VAL A 325 -1.53 22.85 -11.77
C VAL A 325 -2.06 22.64 -13.18
N VAL A 326 -2.00 21.40 -13.63
CA VAL A 326 -2.45 21.02 -14.96
C VAL A 326 -3.91 20.61 -14.92
N LEU A 327 -4.69 21.10 -15.85
CA LEU A 327 -6.13 20.83 -15.94
C LEU A 327 -6.57 20.47 -17.35
N CYS A 328 -7.65 19.70 -17.44
CA CYS A 328 -8.42 19.45 -18.63
C CYS A 328 -9.89 19.26 -18.25
N HIS A 329 -10.73 18.73 -19.11
CA HIS A 329 -12.14 18.54 -18.80
C HIS A 329 -12.37 17.59 -17.60
N SER A 330 -11.83 16.35 -17.65
CA SER A 330 -12.08 15.29 -16.64
C SER A 330 -10.85 14.90 -15.78
N GLY A 331 -9.69 15.51 -16.02
CA GLY A 331 -8.45 15.13 -15.34
C GLY A 331 -7.57 14.12 -16.10
N SER A 332 -8.07 13.47 -17.15
CA SER A 332 -7.31 12.38 -17.83
C SER A 332 -6.16 12.88 -18.69
N ARG A 333 -6.40 13.89 -19.55
CA ARG A 333 -5.34 14.51 -20.39
C ARG A 333 -4.32 15.26 -19.54
N SER A 334 -4.78 15.97 -18.52
CA SER A 334 -3.91 16.67 -17.57
C SER A 334 -3.08 15.72 -16.72
N ALA A 335 -3.55 14.51 -16.42
CA ALA A 335 -2.77 13.46 -15.80
C ALA A 335 -1.56 13.07 -16.67
N LEU A 336 -1.77 12.83 -17.95
CA LEU A 336 -0.68 12.54 -18.89
C LEU A 336 0.28 13.74 -19.02
N ALA A 337 -0.25 14.94 -19.14
CA ALA A 337 0.57 16.17 -19.20
C ALA A 337 1.42 16.33 -17.92
N THR A 338 0.85 16.09 -16.74
CA THR A 338 1.60 16.13 -15.46
C THR A 338 2.79 15.16 -15.48
N GLN A 339 2.60 13.93 -15.96
CA GLN A 339 3.70 12.96 -16.08
C GLN A 339 4.76 13.40 -17.11
N GLN A 340 4.36 13.99 -18.23
CA GLN A 340 5.30 14.55 -19.21
C GLN A 340 6.12 15.68 -18.60
N LEU A 341 5.48 16.61 -17.90
CA LEU A 341 6.17 17.73 -17.24
C LEU A 341 7.16 17.25 -16.17
N GLN A 342 6.80 16.23 -15.38
CA GLN A 342 7.74 15.62 -14.42
C GLN A 342 8.96 15.01 -15.11
N LYS A 343 8.78 14.31 -16.24
CA LYS A 343 9.89 13.75 -17.03
C LYS A 343 10.83 14.84 -17.58
N HIS A 344 10.31 16.03 -17.80
CA HIS A 344 11.11 17.20 -18.23
C HIS A 344 11.65 18.04 -17.06
N GLY A 345 11.59 17.52 -15.82
CA GLY A 345 12.22 18.14 -14.65
C GLY A 345 11.38 19.21 -13.95
N ILE A 346 10.10 19.36 -14.29
CA ILE A 346 9.19 20.24 -13.54
C ILE A 346 8.69 19.50 -12.30
N GLU A 347 9.36 19.69 -11.17
CA GLU A 347 9.09 18.96 -9.93
C GLU A 347 7.81 19.43 -9.21
N ARG A 348 7.56 20.76 -9.22
CA ARG A 348 6.38 21.36 -8.57
C ARG A 348 5.20 21.37 -9.53
N VAL A 349 4.68 20.18 -9.86
CA VAL A 349 3.53 20.01 -10.77
C VAL A 349 2.52 19.02 -10.20
N ALA A 350 1.23 19.32 -10.37
CA ALA A 350 0.14 18.42 -9.98
C ALA A 350 -1.03 18.52 -10.95
N ASN A 351 -1.78 17.43 -11.07
CA ASN A 351 -3.05 17.35 -11.78
C ASN A 351 -4.17 17.97 -10.96
N LEU A 352 -5.05 18.77 -11.54
CA LEU A 352 -6.32 19.15 -10.94
C LEU A 352 -7.22 17.93 -10.89
N ARG A 353 -7.50 17.43 -9.68
CA ARG A 353 -8.30 16.21 -9.48
C ARG A 353 -9.70 16.37 -10.07
N GLY A 354 -10.05 15.49 -11.03
CA GLY A 354 -11.35 15.49 -11.69
C GLY A 354 -11.54 16.61 -12.73
N GLY A 355 -10.51 17.45 -12.95
CA GLY A 355 -10.54 18.51 -13.97
C GLY A 355 -11.64 19.55 -13.76
N LEU A 356 -12.03 20.19 -14.87
CA LEU A 356 -13.07 21.23 -14.86
C LEU A 356 -14.46 20.67 -14.52
N SER A 357 -14.74 19.41 -14.84
CA SER A 357 -16.01 18.78 -14.46
C SER A 357 -16.23 18.82 -12.96
N ARG A 358 -15.24 18.34 -12.20
CA ARG A 358 -15.31 18.35 -10.75
C ARG A 358 -15.26 19.77 -10.18
N TRP A 359 -14.49 20.66 -10.78
CA TRP A 359 -14.44 22.08 -10.41
C TRP A 359 -15.83 22.74 -10.49
N ALA A 360 -16.56 22.48 -11.58
CA ALA A 360 -17.92 22.98 -11.77
C ALA A 360 -18.93 22.31 -10.82
N ASP A 361 -18.84 20.99 -10.62
CA ASP A 361 -19.71 20.23 -9.71
C ASP A 361 -19.56 20.69 -8.25
N GLU A 362 -18.37 21.14 -7.84
CA GLU A 362 -18.10 21.72 -6.53
C GLU A 362 -18.50 23.22 -6.44
N GLY A 363 -19.01 23.79 -7.53
CA GLY A 363 -19.56 25.15 -7.57
C GLY A 363 -18.54 26.28 -7.71
N TYR A 364 -17.31 25.99 -8.12
CA TYR A 364 -16.28 27.01 -8.32
C TYR A 364 -16.47 27.75 -9.66
N PRO A 365 -16.13 29.07 -9.73
CA PRO A 365 -16.39 29.89 -10.90
C PRO A 365 -15.54 29.50 -12.10
N LEU A 366 -16.14 29.61 -13.29
CA LEU A 366 -15.51 29.49 -14.60
C LEU A 366 -15.81 30.76 -15.42
N GLU A 367 -14.86 31.19 -16.24
CA GLU A 367 -15.07 32.24 -17.23
C GLU A 367 -15.60 31.67 -18.56
N GLY A 368 -16.44 32.43 -19.25
CA GLY A 368 -16.89 32.08 -20.59
C GLY A 368 -17.98 31.02 -20.65
N VAL A 369 -18.58 30.65 -19.52
CA VAL A 369 -19.73 29.72 -19.50
C VAL A 369 -20.90 30.37 -20.18
N ILE A 370 -21.39 29.76 -21.24
CA ILE A 370 -22.66 30.19 -21.91
C ILE A 370 -23.80 29.45 -21.20
N ALA A 371 -24.63 30.21 -20.45
CA ALA A 371 -25.82 29.65 -19.85
C ALA A 371 -26.73 29.10 -20.96
N THR A 372 -26.93 27.78 -20.96
CA THR A 372 -27.89 27.09 -21.86
C THR A 372 -29.29 27.12 -21.28
#